data_08ec03287c2c492f91d9362ea4db4c04
#
_entry.id   08ec03287c2c492f91d9362ea4db4c04
#
_cell.length_a   1.000
_cell.length_b   1.000
_cell.length_c   1.000
_cell.angle_alpha   90.00
_cell.angle_beta   90.00
_cell.angle_gamma   90.00
#
_symmetry.space_group_name_H-M   'P 1'
#
loop_
_entity.id
_entity.type
_entity.pdbx_description
1 polymer ?
#
loop_
_entity_poly.entity_id
_entity_poly.type
_entity_poly.pdbx_seq_one_letter_code
_entity_poly.pdbx_strand_id
1 'polypeptide(L)'
;QEAGCLGTAVTKEIWRERLTHLKKLGCNAIRAAHHTYSEEFLDLCDEMGFYVYEECFDKWKGGLYGRYFDKNWESDVEAMVKRDRNRACIVIWGVGNEVENQGQDSMLAILKQLSDKVRSLDSSRPITYAMNPHFKRESNVDLSKIKDIQQFVDEVSDTEIYDAKERVSRIAKIAEIVDIISCNYQEQWYELIHEQIPNKLILGTEVYEYFCGHYDQMQNFTEQIPSAIPFEYDYCIGSFIWTGYDYLGESMGYPAKGWSGALIRTNNEYRPVAYMLKSIWSEEPVVHFSVMDYSLDDEGVKEHWDSPIYADHWHFPQFRKTLIPYMIASNCDEVHLFLNGKQFFIPRPSECKNGIITGFLPWQPGTVTVVGYQNGKEACRHEVVTPGMAVALAFDQECDHKECVSTVNLGIPEKKQHLLLTVRAVDENGNSCFRESGKVHFAVEGAAKIVGVDNGDICSNEPYQENSVHLYHGCASVMLELYCKPGRVSVHAF
;
A
#
# COMPACT_ATOMS: atom_id res chain seq x y z
N GLN A 1 9.84 5.15 4.18
CA GLN A 1 10.75 4.60 5.20
C GLN A 1 10.41 5.12 6.59
N GLU A 2 9.16 4.94 7.00
CA GLU A 2 8.68 5.35 8.29
C GLU A 2 7.62 4.35 8.83
N ALA A 3 7.29 4.39 10.11
CA ALA A 3 6.29 3.53 10.73
C ALA A 3 5.45 4.32 11.75
N GLY A 4 4.49 5.08 11.24
CA GLY A 4 3.52 5.82 12.03
C GLY A 4 4.14 6.59 13.19
N CYS A 5 3.80 6.26 14.42
CA CYS A 5 4.28 6.96 15.62
C CYS A 5 5.79 6.85 15.90
N LEU A 6 6.53 5.94 15.25
CA LEU A 6 7.99 5.86 15.31
C LEU A 6 8.69 6.83 14.35
N GLY A 7 7.97 7.39 13.37
CA GLY A 7 8.58 8.14 12.30
C GLY A 7 9.61 7.29 11.55
N THR A 8 10.76 7.87 11.21
CA THR A 8 11.82 7.19 10.43
C THR A 8 12.76 6.32 11.27
N ALA A 9 12.62 6.30 12.60
CA ALA A 9 13.43 5.47 13.50
C ALA A 9 12.89 4.03 13.61
N VAL A 10 12.62 3.41 12.48
CA VAL A 10 12.02 2.07 12.40
C VAL A 10 13.05 1.02 12.78
N THR A 11 12.72 0.17 13.75
CA THR A 11 13.58 -0.92 14.19
C THR A 11 13.40 -2.19 13.38
N LYS A 12 14.36 -3.12 13.51
CA LYS A 12 14.34 -4.39 12.78
C LYS A 12 13.08 -5.21 13.06
N GLU A 13 12.55 -5.18 14.29
CA GLU A 13 11.34 -5.90 14.70
C GLU A 13 10.11 -5.36 13.97
N ILE A 14 9.96 -4.04 13.89
CA ILE A 14 8.85 -3.39 13.21
C ILE A 14 8.96 -3.58 11.69
N TRP A 15 10.17 -3.54 11.12
CA TRP A 15 10.38 -3.92 9.72
C TRP A 15 9.97 -5.38 9.46
N ARG A 16 10.36 -6.31 10.34
CA ARG A 16 9.96 -7.72 10.22
C ARG A 16 8.45 -7.89 10.25
N GLU A 17 7.77 -7.20 11.15
CA GLU A 17 6.31 -7.22 11.25
C GLU A 17 5.68 -6.72 9.96
N ARG A 18 6.05 -5.55 9.47
CA ARG A 18 5.55 -4.98 8.21
C ARG A 18 5.80 -5.88 7.00
N LEU A 19 7.01 -6.39 6.86
CA LEU A 19 7.35 -7.34 5.79
C LEU A 19 6.56 -8.64 5.90
N THR A 20 6.29 -9.11 7.13
CA THR A 20 5.44 -10.29 7.36
C THR A 20 4.00 -10.04 6.88
N HIS A 21 3.44 -8.86 7.12
CA HIS A 21 2.13 -8.49 6.61
C HIS A 21 2.09 -8.48 5.08
N LEU A 22 3.07 -7.88 4.43
CA LEU A 22 3.16 -7.88 2.96
C LEU A 22 3.33 -9.31 2.42
N LYS A 23 4.14 -10.16 3.07
CA LYS A 23 4.32 -11.57 2.67
C LYS A 23 3.01 -12.35 2.76
N LYS A 24 2.20 -12.12 3.80
CA LYS A 24 0.87 -12.74 3.97
C LYS A 24 -0.12 -12.35 2.89
N LEU A 25 0.07 -11.20 2.24
CA LEU A 25 -0.72 -10.76 1.09
C LEU A 25 -0.26 -11.41 -0.23
N GLY A 26 0.89 -12.08 -0.24
CA GLY A 26 1.47 -12.68 -1.44
C GLY A 26 2.54 -11.82 -2.10
N CYS A 27 2.91 -10.68 -1.53
CA CYS A 27 4.01 -9.88 -2.06
C CYS A 27 5.33 -10.65 -2.03
N ASN A 28 6.06 -10.65 -3.13
CA ASN A 28 7.36 -11.30 -3.27
C ASN A 28 8.49 -10.30 -3.56
N ALA A 29 8.16 -9.05 -3.84
CA ALA A 29 9.12 -8.00 -4.16
C ALA A 29 8.75 -6.67 -3.49
N ILE A 30 9.76 -5.86 -3.22
CA ILE A 30 9.64 -4.51 -2.65
C ILE A 30 10.42 -3.53 -3.52
N ARG A 31 9.80 -2.45 -3.93
CA ARG A 31 10.49 -1.27 -4.44
C ARG A 31 10.77 -0.33 -3.27
N ALA A 32 12.05 -0.04 -3.06
CA ALA A 32 12.49 0.83 -1.97
C ALA A 32 12.39 2.32 -2.40
N ALA A 33 11.16 2.79 -2.60
CA ALA A 33 10.85 4.11 -3.12
C ALA A 33 11.08 5.20 -2.05
N HIS A 34 11.71 6.33 -2.39
CA HIS A 34 12.50 6.61 -3.61
C HIS A 34 13.95 6.90 -3.22
N HIS A 35 14.51 6.11 -2.36
CA HIS A 35 15.86 6.26 -1.79
C HIS A 35 16.33 4.95 -1.14
N THR A 36 17.60 4.89 -0.84
CA THR A 36 18.24 3.76 -0.19
C THR A 36 17.68 3.49 1.19
N TYR A 37 17.26 2.25 1.47
CA TYR A 37 16.73 1.84 2.77
C TYR A 37 17.83 1.41 3.75
N SER A 38 17.47 1.18 5.02
CA SER A 38 18.42 0.75 6.05
C SER A 38 18.96 -0.65 5.81
N GLU A 39 20.14 -0.95 6.35
CA GLU A 39 20.74 -2.28 6.23
C GLU A 39 19.89 -3.35 6.90
N GLU A 40 19.25 -3.04 8.04
CA GLU A 40 18.35 -3.96 8.75
C GLU A 40 17.14 -4.35 7.91
N PHE A 41 16.61 -3.42 7.09
CA PHE A 41 15.54 -3.71 6.15
C PHE A 41 16.01 -4.69 5.08
N LEU A 42 17.17 -4.44 4.48
CA LEU A 42 17.74 -5.30 3.43
C LEU A 42 18.15 -6.68 3.98
N ASP A 43 18.67 -6.75 5.22
CA ASP A 43 18.94 -8.02 5.92
C ASP A 43 17.67 -8.86 6.05
N LEU A 44 16.53 -8.21 6.37
CA LEU A 44 15.25 -8.89 6.46
C LEU A 44 14.73 -9.33 5.08
N CYS A 45 14.93 -8.54 4.05
CA CYS A 45 14.58 -8.93 2.69
C CYS A 45 15.37 -10.16 2.24
N ASP A 46 16.68 -10.22 2.52
CA ASP A 46 17.51 -11.41 2.29
C ASP A 46 16.98 -12.63 3.09
N GLU A 47 16.70 -12.46 4.38
CA GLU A 47 16.22 -13.52 5.28
C GLU A 47 14.83 -14.04 4.87
N MET A 48 13.91 -13.15 4.51
CA MET A 48 12.51 -13.48 4.22
C MET A 48 12.25 -13.82 2.74
N GLY A 49 13.26 -13.70 1.87
CA GLY A 49 13.16 -14.02 0.46
C GLY A 49 12.33 -13.02 -0.34
N PHE A 50 12.51 -11.73 -0.11
CA PHE A 50 11.99 -10.68 -0.98
C PHE A 50 12.99 -10.30 -2.06
N TYR A 51 12.52 -10.06 -3.26
CA TYR A 51 13.27 -9.32 -4.26
C TYR A 51 13.18 -7.81 -3.98
N VAL A 52 14.27 -7.10 -4.16
CA VAL A 52 14.32 -5.65 -3.94
C VAL A 52 14.73 -4.92 -5.21
N TYR A 53 13.92 -3.97 -5.61
CA TYR A 53 14.27 -2.90 -6.51
C TYR A 53 14.75 -1.73 -5.65
N GLU A 54 16.05 -1.52 -5.56
CA GLU A 54 16.66 -0.43 -4.80
C GLU A 54 16.98 0.74 -5.70
N GLU A 55 16.67 1.95 -5.27
CA GLU A 55 16.77 3.14 -6.12
C GLU A 55 17.32 4.38 -5.42
N CYS A 56 17.79 5.28 -6.24
CA CYS A 56 18.18 6.64 -6.00
C CYS A 56 17.97 7.43 -7.31
N PHE A 57 17.75 8.58 -7.26
CA PHE A 57 17.20 9.63 -6.47
C PHE A 57 15.78 9.91 -6.99
N ASP A 58 14.85 10.41 -6.22
CA ASP A 58 13.48 10.64 -6.70
C ASP A 58 13.46 11.47 -8.01
N LYS A 59 13.33 12.75 -7.95
CA LYS A 59 13.17 13.65 -9.14
C LYS A 59 14.47 14.40 -9.51
N TRP A 60 15.63 13.81 -9.19
CA TRP A 60 16.95 14.39 -9.44
C TRP A 60 17.04 15.85 -8.97
N LYS A 61 17.15 16.78 -9.96
CA LYS A 61 17.23 18.22 -9.71
C LYS A 61 15.89 18.86 -9.38
N GLY A 62 14.78 18.25 -9.78
CA GLY A 62 13.42 18.75 -9.55
C GLY A 62 12.84 18.46 -8.17
N GLY A 63 13.43 17.51 -7.41
CA GLY A 63 12.95 17.10 -6.10
C GLY A 63 13.68 17.76 -4.93
N LEU A 64 13.37 17.30 -3.71
CA LEU A 64 14.01 17.78 -2.47
C LEU A 64 15.53 17.60 -2.46
N TYR A 65 16.03 16.56 -3.14
CA TYR A 65 17.45 16.29 -3.29
C TYR A 65 18.15 17.22 -4.29
N GLY A 66 17.40 17.97 -5.11
CA GLY A 66 17.92 18.78 -6.22
C GLY A 66 19.05 19.74 -5.82
N ARG A 67 18.96 20.36 -4.63
CA ARG A 67 20.00 21.25 -4.09
C ARG A 67 21.34 20.55 -3.82
N TYR A 68 21.36 19.23 -3.73
CA TYR A 68 22.55 18.43 -3.46
C TYR A 68 23.01 17.66 -4.70
N PHE A 69 22.14 17.48 -5.70
CA PHE A 69 22.35 16.57 -6.83
C PHE A 69 23.68 16.80 -7.51
N ASP A 70 23.93 17.99 -8.05
CA ASP A 70 25.13 18.28 -8.84
C ASP A 70 26.46 18.03 -8.10
N LYS A 71 26.43 18.14 -6.77
CA LYS A 71 27.62 18.00 -5.93
C LYS A 71 27.82 16.56 -5.43
N ASN A 72 26.72 15.84 -5.14
CA ASN A 72 26.79 14.61 -4.35
C ASN A 72 26.35 13.35 -5.09
N TRP A 73 25.68 13.46 -6.25
CA TRP A 73 25.07 12.31 -6.93
C TRP A 73 26.07 11.15 -7.13
N GLU A 74 27.31 11.44 -7.50
CA GLU A 74 28.31 10.41 -7.80
C GLU A 74 28.73 9.66 -6.54
N SER A 75 28.99 10.38 -5.44
CA SER A 75 29.37 9.78 -4.15
C SER A 75 28.23 8.97 -3.55
N ASP A 76 26.99 9.43 -3.72
CA ASP A 76 25.82 8.79 -3.13
C ASP A 76 25.42 7.52 -3.88
N VAL A 77 25.50 7.52 -5.22
CA VAL A 77 25.37 6.30 -6.04
C VAL A 77 26.47 5.30 -5.68
N GLU A 78 27.70 5.77 -5.53
CA GLU A 78 28.82 4.92 -5.16
C GLU A 78 28.62 4.28 -3.78
N ALA A 79 28.15 5.06 -2.81
CA ALA A 79 27.88 4.59 -1.45
C ALA A 79 26.78 3.50 -1.45
N MET A 80 25.64 3.75 -2.15
CA MET A 80 24.55 2.80 -2.29
C MET A 80 25.03 1.48 -2.89
N VAL A 81 25.60 1.53 -4.10
CA VAL A 81 25.97 0.31 -4.82
C VAL A 81 27.07 -0.45 -4.10
N LYS A 82 28.10 0.21 -3.56
CA LYS A 82 29.17 -0.46 -2.82
C LYS A 82 28.69 -1.13 -1.54
N ARG A 83 27.74 -0.51 -0.82
CA ARG A 83 27.16 -1.08 0.38
C ARG A 83 26.39 -2.36 0.05
N ASP A 84 25.56 -2.32 -1.00
CA ASP A 84 24.45 -3.27 -1.16
C ASP A 84 24.62 -4.27 -2.32
N ARG A 85 25.59 -4.11 -3.23
CA ARG A 85 25.80 -5.02 -4.40
C ARG A 85 26.02 -6.49 -4.07
N ASN A 86 26.36 -6.83 -2.82
CA ASN A 86 26.55 -8.22 -2.39
C ASN A 86 25.30 -8.82 -1.74
N ARG A 87 24.18 -8.07 -1.66
CA ARG A 87 22.92 -8.57 -1.11
C ARG A 87 22.18 -9.38 -2.18
N ALA A 88 21.73 -10.57 -1.80
CA ALA A 88 21.01 -11.47 -2.71
C ALA A 88 19.61 -10.94 -3.06
N CYS A 89 18.97 -10.21 -2.15
CA CYS A 89 17.64 -9.66 -2.36
C CYS A 89 17.61 -8.59 -3.46
N ILE A 90 18.67 -7.81 -3.67
CA ILE A 90 18.67 -6.75 -4.67
C ILE A 90 18.79 -7.35 -6.08
N VAL A 91 17.78 -7.09 -6.89
CA VAL A 91 17.68 -7.64 -8.26
C VAL A 91 17.69 -6.57 -9.34
N ILE A 92 17.37 -5.33 -9.00
CA ILE A 92 17.27 -4.18 -9.92
C ILE A 92 17.84 -2.93 -9.24
N TRP A 93 18.62 -2.15 -10.01
CA TRP A 93 19.02 -0.81 -9.62
C TRP A 93 18.15 0.24 -10.29
N GLY A 94 17.53 1.13 -9.51
CA GLY A 94 16.82 2.30 -9.98
C GLY A 94 17.68 3.55 -9.94
N VAL A 95 17.64 4.35 -11.00
CA VAL A 95 18.45 5.57 -11.10
C VAL A 95 17.61 6.85 -11.20
N GLY A 96 16.37 6.79 -10.79
CA GLY A 96 15.47 7.96 -10.71
C GLY A 96 14.01 7.59 -10.85
N ASN A 97 13.17 8.52 -10.42
CA ASN A 97 11.72 8.41 -10.46
C ASN A 97 11.11 9.73 -10.96
N GLU A 98 10.22 9.62 -11.94
CA GLU A 98 9.34 10.69 -12.40
C GLU A 98 10.05 12.04 -12.67
N VAL A 99 11.21 11.98 -13.27
CA VAL A 99 12.00 13.18 -13.60
C VAL A 99 11.29 13.98 -14.68
N GLU A 100 11.41 15.27 -14.63
CA GLU A 100 10.90 16.15 -15.68
C GLU A 100 11.61 15.92 -17.04
N ASN A 101 10.95 16.33 -18.12
CA ASN A 101 11.50 16.32 -19.49
C ASN A 101 11.92 14.91 -19.99
N GLN A 102 11.14 13.90 -19.67
CA GLN A 102 11.37 12.50 -20.06
C GLN A 102 11.60 12.33 -21.56
N GLY A 103 12.70 11.67 -21.91
CA GLY A 103 13.08 11.39 -23.29
C GLY A 103 13.66 12.58 -24.06
N GLN A 104 13.96 13.70 -23.39
CA GLN A 104 14.69 14.83 -23.96
C GLN A 104 16.20 14.69 -23.73
N ASP A 105 17.00 15.32 -24.57
CA ASP A 105 18.46 15.15 -24.58
C ASP A 105 19.10 15.50 -23.23
N SER A 106 18.63 16.54 -22.55
CA SER A 106 19.13 16.96 -21.23
C SER A 106 18.89 15.88 -20.16
N MET A 107 17.71 15.29 -20.16
CA MET A 107 17.35 14.19 -19.25
C MET A 107 18.16 12.92 -19.61
N LEU A 108 18.25 12.57 -20.89
CA LEU A 108 18.96 11.39 -21.36
C LEU A 108 20.45 11.43 -21.01
N ALA A 109 21.08 12.62 -21.05
CA ALA A 109 22.47 12.80 -20.67
C ALA A 109 22.70 12.45 -19.18
N ILE A 110 21.82 12.91 -18.28
CA ILE A 110 21.89 12.60 -16.85
C ILE A 110 21.59 11.11 -16.61
N LEU A 111 20.55 10.58 -17.24
CA LEU A 111 20.19 9.16 -17.15
C LEU A 111 21.36 8.26 -17.53
N LYS A 112 22.03 8.58 -18.66
CA LYS A 112 23.22 7.85 -19.09
C LYS A 112 24.35 7.95 -18.08
N GLN A 113 24.61 9.13 -17.53
CA GLN A 113 25.68 9.35 -16.56
C GLN A 113 25.44 8.54 -15.28
N LEU A 114 24.22 8.51 -14.74
CA LEU A 114 23.86 7.70 -13.58
C LEU A 114 23.96 6.20 -13.86
N SER A 115 23.43 5.76 -15.01
CA SER A 115 23.47 4.36 -15.42
C SER A 115 24.90 3.85 -15.64
N ASP A 116 25.75 4.65 -16.28
CA ASP A 116 27.17 4.30 -16.51
C ASP A 116 27.92 4.21 -15.17
N LYS A 117 27.63 5.08 -14.20
CA LYS A 117 28.23 5.01 -12.88
C LYS A 117 27.82 3.72 -12.15
N VAL A 118 26.54 3.37 -12.13
CA VAL A 118 26.07 2.11 -11.53
C VAL A 118 26.73 0.92 -12.21
N ARG A 119 26.73 0.84 -13.55
CA ARG A 119 27.36 -0.26 -14.31
C ARG A 119 28.86 -0.39 -14.04
N SER A 120 29.55 0.70 -13.76
CA SER A 120 30.97 0.67 -13.40
C SER A 120 31.25 0.03 -12.04
N LEU A 121 30.24 0.00 -11.16
CA LEU A 121 30.32 -0.53 -9.79
C LEU A 121 29.68 -1.93 -9.66
N ASP A 122 28.62 -2.18 -10.42
CA ASP A 122 27.94 -3.47 -10.52
C ASP A 122 27.36 -3.65 -11.93
N SER A 123 27.92 -4.60 -12.67
CA SER A 123 27.47 -4.98 -14.02
C SER A 123 26.59 -6.24 -14.03
N SER A 124 26.24 -6.78 -12.85
CA SER A 124 25.53 -8.06 -12.75
C SER A 124 24.01 -7.90 -12.72
N ARG A 125 23.51 -6.71 -12.42
CA ARG A 125 22.07 -6.43 -12.27
C ARG A 125 21.60 -5.42 -13.32
N PRO A 126 20.33 -5.54 -13.77
CA PRO A 126 19.73 -4.57 -14.68
C PRO A 126 19.52 -3.24 -13.99
N ILE A 127 19.56 -2.18 -14.81
CA ILE A 127 19.32 -0.81 -14.41
C ILE A 127 18.03 -0.33 -15.04
N THR A 128 17.25 0.44 -14.31
CA THR A 128 16.03 1.05 -14.81
C THR A 128 15.80 2.45 -14.26
N TYR A 129 14.79 3.11 -14.81
CA TYR A 129 14.31 4.42 -14.44
C TYR A 129 12.77 4.41 -14.45
N ALA A 130 12.13 4.77 -13.36
CA ALA A 130 10.68 4.76 -13.22
C ALA A 130 10.07 5.99 -13.92
N MET A 131 9.38 5.77 -15.03
CA MET A 131 8.83 6.85 -15.87
C MET A 131 7.50 7.37 -15.34
N ASN A 132 7.39 8.68 -15.22
CA ASN A 132 6.15 9.37 -14.95
C ASN A 132 5.10 9.07 -16.03
N PRO A 133 3.81 8.95 -15.72
CA PRO A 133 2.75 8.81 -16.73
C PRO A 133 2.64 10.01 -17.65
N HIS A 134 3.11 11.17 -17.23
CA HIS A 134 3.05 12.40 -17.98
C HIS A 134 4.33 12.65 -18.80
N PHE A 135 4.17 12.77 -20.12
CA PHE A 135 5.22 13.20 -21.02
C PHE A 135 4.87 14.59 -21.53
N LYS A 136 5.73 15.56 -21.25
CA LYS A 136 5.50 16.97 -21.61
C LYS A 136 6.41 17.46 -22.72
N ARG A 137 5.89 18.33 -23.57
CA ARG A 137 6.71 19.12 -24.49
C ARG A 137 7.46 20.19 -23.72
N GLU A 138 8.62 20.60 -24.22
CA GLU A 138 9.28 21.79 -23.68
C GLU A 138 8.32 22.97 -23.82
N SER A 139 7.97 23.58 -22.70
CA SER A 139 7.22 24.82 -22.70
C SER A 139 8.14 25.95 -22.28
N ASN A 140 8.12 27.02 -23.04
CA ASN A 140 8.75 28.28 -22.66
C ASN A 140 7.83 29.14 -21.76
N VAL A 141 6.88 28.49 -21.09
CA VAL A 141 5.92 29.16 -20.22
C VAL A 141 6.64 29.67 -18.98
N ASP A 142 6.67 30.97 -18.87
CA ASP A 142 7.18 31.66 -17.69
C ASP A 142 6.08 31.63 -16.60
N LEU A 143 6.14 30.67 -15.71
CA LEU A 143 5.17 30.49 -14.64
C LEU A 143 4.97 31.73 -13.78
N SER A 144 5.97 32.66 -13.74
CA SER A 144 5.85 33.91 -13.02
C SER A 144 4.87 34.90 -13.66
N LYS A 145 4.48 34.67 -14.91
CA LYS A 145 3.53 35.48 -15.68
C LYS A 145 2.11 34.97 -15.68
N ILE A 146 1.89 33.78 -15.14
CA ILE A 146 0.55 33.17 -15.02
C ILE A 146 -0.27 33.98 -14.01
N LYS A 147 -1.45 34.41 -14.42
CA LYS A 147 -2.29 35.34 -13.64
C LYS A 147 -3.39 34.62 -12.84
N ASP A 148 -3.81 33.47 -13.30
CA ASP A 148 -4.88 32.71 -12.67
C ASP A 148 -4.76 31.21 -12.97
N ILE A 149 -5.56 30.43 -12.26
CA ILE A 149 -5.52 28.96 -12.31
C ILE A 149 -5.98 28.43 -13.68
N GLN A 150 -6.90 29.12 -14.37
CA GLN A 150 -7.37 28.70 -15.68
C GLN A 150 -6.26 28.83 -16.71
N GLN A 151 -5.56 29.98 -16.74
CA GLN A 151 -4.39 30.15 -17.58
C GLN A 151 -3.30 29.14 -17.29
N PHE A 152 -3.08 28.80 -16.01
CA PHE A 152 -2.15 27.72 -15.62
C PHE A 152 -2.57 26.37 -16.21
N VAL A 153 -3.83 25.99 -16.06
CA VAL A 153 -4.38 24.73 -16.58
C VAL A 153 -4.25 24.69 -18.11
N ASP A 154 -4.65 25.76 -18.81
CA ASP A 154 -4.61 25.81 -20.27
C ASP A 154 -3.16 25.70 -20.79
N GLU A 155 -2.22 26.45 -20.22
CA GLU A 155 -0.82 26.41 -20.64
C GLU A 155 -0.09 25.12 -20.25
N VAL A 156 -0.46 24.47 -19.14
CA VAL A 156 0.12 23.20 -18.73
C VAL A 156 -0.49 22.03 -19.51
N SER A 157 -1.80 22.03 -19.78
CA SER A 157 -2.46 20.97 -20.55
C SER A 157 -1.98 20.95 -22.01
N ASP A 158 -1.69 22.09 -22.61
CA ASP A 158 -1.16 22.18 -23.97
C ASP A 158 0.26 21.57 -24.11
N THR A 159 0.96 21.35 -23.00
CA THR A 159 2.30 20.74 -23.02
C THR A 159 2.27 19.21 -22.96
N GLU A 160 1.17 18.59 -22.53
CA GLU A 160 1.05 17.14 -22.40
C GLU A 160 1.07 16.45 -23.78
N ILE A 161 1.79 15.33 -23.86
CA ILE A 161 1.91 14.53 -25.08
C ILE A 161 0.88 13.42 -25.03
N TYR A 162 -0.24 13.63 -25.72
CA TYR A 162 -1.29 12.62 -25.91
C TYR A 162 -1.05 11.72 -27.14
N ASP A 163 -0.18 12.11 -28.06
CA ASP A 163 0.15 11.30 -29.23
C ASP A 163 0.98 10.07 -28.83
N ALA A 164 0.39 8.89 -29.05
CA ALA A 164 0.99 7.62 -28.66
C ALA A 164 2.33 7.37 -29.33
N LYS A 165 2.53 7.77 -30.60
CA LYS A 165 3.78 7.55 -31.33
C LYS A 165 4.90 8.45 -30.80
N GLU A 166 4.57 9.70 -30.51
CA GLU A 166 5.53 10.62 -29.90
C GLU A 166 5.95 10.12 -28.51
N ARG A 167 4.98 9.69 -27.67
CA ARG A 167 5.24 9.08 -26.37
C ARG A 167 6.19 7.89 -26.47
N VAL A 168 5.86 6.90 -27.31
CA VAL A 168 6.68 5.69 -27.43
C VAL A 168 8.05 6.00 -28.03
N SER A 169 8.16 6.99 -28.93
CA SER A 169 9.47 7.42 -29.45
C SER A 169 10.39 7.96 -28.35
N ARG A 170 9.83 8.65 -27.34
CA ARG A 170 10.59 9.11 -26.17
C ARG A 170 10.96 7.99 -25.22
N ILE A 171 10.03 7.03 -25.01
CA ILE A 171 10.32 5.81 -24.24
C ILE A 171 11.43 5.02 -24.92
N ALA A 172 11.45 4.93 -26.24
CA ALA A 172 12.51 4.23 -27.00
C ALA A 172 13.90 4.83 -26.73
N LYS A 173 14.04 6.16 -26.68
CA LYS A 173 15.30 6.80 -26.33
C LYS A 173 15.76 6.48 -24.90
N ILE A 174 14.83 6.42 -23.94
CA ILE A 174 15.12 5.98 -22.56
C ILE A 174 15.56 4.52 -22.56
N ALA A 175 14.88 3.65 -23.31
CA ALA A 175 15.15 2.23 -23.42
C ALA A 175 16.52 1.89 -24.06
N GLU A 176 17.13 2.82 -24.80
CA GLU A 176 18.51 2.67 -25.27
C GLU A 176 19.54 2.73 -24.14
N ILE A 177 19.19 3.35 -23.00
CA ILE A 177 20.10 3.57 -21.88
C ILE A 177 19.85 2.55 -20.77
N VAL A 178 18.58 2.26 -20.46
CA VAL A 178 18.17 1.35 -19.40
C VAL A 178 17.96 -0.09 -19.91
N ASP A 179 17.99 -1.05 -18.99
CA ASP A 179 17.86 -2.48 -19.33
C ASP A 179 16.41 -2.94 -19.32
N ILE A 180 15.58 -2.35 -18.45
CA ILE A 180 14.14 -2.63 -18.29
C ILE A 180 13.36 -1.32 -18.48
N ILE A 181 12.24 -1.38 -19.18
CA ILE A 181 11.29 -0.27 -19.30
C ILE A 181 10.39 -0.28 -18.06
N SER A 182 10.49 0.74 -17.23
CA SER A 182 9.71 0.85 -16.00
C SER A 182 8.71 1.99 -16.07
N CYS A 183 7.46 1.69 -15.78
CA CYS A 183 6.35 2.60 -16.01
C CYS A 183 5.54 2.80 -14.71
N ASN A 184 5.31 4.06 -14.34
CA ASN A 184 4.34 4.42 -13.32
C ASN A 184 3.00 4.69 -14.01
N TYR A 185 1.92 3.96 -13.63
CA TYR A 185 0.54 4.19 -14.08
C TYR A 185 0.35 4.27 -15.61
N GLN A 186 1.01 3.37 -16.37
CA GLN A 186 1.01 3.41 -17.84
C GLN A 186 0.62 2.06 -18.46
N GLU A 187 -0.18 1.26 -17.79
CA GLU A 187 -0.56 -0.10 -18.20
C GLU A 187 -1.24 -0.12 -19.58
N GLN A 188 -2.02 0.92 -19.89
CA GLN A 188 -2.70 1.08 -21.19
C GLN A 188 -1.74 1.18 -22.38
N TRP A 189 -0.46 1.42 -22.14
CA TRP A 189 0.55 1.58 -23.18
C TRP A 189 1.46 0.36 -23.36
N TYR A 190 1.37 -0.66 -22.51
CA TYR A 190 2.30 -1.80 -22.52
C TYR A 190 2.35 -2.54 -23.85
N GLU A 191 1.21 -2.81 -24.47
CA GLU A 191 1.17 -3.47 -25.79
C GLU A 191 1.89 -2.62 -26.84
N LEU A 192 1.56 -1.35 -26.94
CA LEU A 192 2.17 -0.44 -27.92
C LEU A 192 3.66 -0.25 -27.68
N ILE A 193 4.09 -0.17 -26.42
CA ILE A 193 5.51 -0.11 -26.06
C ILE A 193 6.22 -1.37 -26.51
N HIS A 194 5.64 -2.54 -26.23
CA HIS A 194 6.23 -3.82 -26.62
C HIS A 194 6.29 -4.00 -28.15
N GLU A 195 5.24 -3.61 -28.88
CA GLU A 195 5.24 -3.64 -30.36
C GLU A 195 6.38 -2.82 -30.96
N GLN A 196 6.71 -1.68 -30.40
CA GLN A 196 7.75 -0.79 -30.90
C GLN A 196 9.15 -1.12 -30.36
N ILE A 197 9.24 -1.73 -29.17
CA ILE A 197 10.49 -2.04 -28.46
C ILE A 197 10.45 -3.49 -27.96
N PRO A 198 10.36 -4.48 -28.88
CA PRO A 198 10.08 -5.88 -28.52
C PRO A 198 11.21 -6.60 -27.78
N ASN A 199 12.39 -6.02 -27.73
CA ASN A 199 13.59 -6.60 -27.11
C ASN A 199 13.76 -6.16 -25.64
N LYS A 200 12.79 -5.44 -25.08
CA LYS A 200 12.83 -4.98 -23.68
C LYS A 200 11.66 -5.55 -22.88
N LEU A 201 11.95 -5.88 -21.65
CA LEU A 201 10.91 -6.25 -20.66
C LEU A 201 10.29 -4.99 -20.06
N ILE A 202 9.04 -5.10 -19.64
CA ILE A 202 8.27 -4.02 -19.02
C ILE A 202 8.04 -4.36 -17.54
N LEU A 203 8.13 -3.34 -16.69
CA LEU A 203 7.86 -3.41 -15.25
C LEU A 203 6.93 -2.27 -14.83
N GLY A 204 5.83 -2.59 -14.19
CA GLY A 204 5.00 -1.61 -13.51
C GLY A 204 5.64 -1.16 -12.21
N THR A 205 6.25 0.02 -12.19
CA THR A 205 6.98 0.49 -11.01
C THR A 205 6.11 1.21 -10.00
N GLU A 206 5.00 1.76 -10.44
CA GLU A 206 3.87 2.18 -9.61
C GLU A 206 2.58 1.85 -10.35
N VAL A 207 1.72 1.06 -9.74
CA VAL A 207 0.41 0.72 -10.27
C VAL A 207 -0.66 0.93 -9.22
N TYR A 208 -1.89 1.19 -9.68
CA TYR A 208 -3.03 1.36 -8.77
C TYR A 208 -3.37 0.06 -8.06
N GLU A 209 -3.79 0.19 -6.81
CA GLU A 209 -4.27 -0.92 -5.98
C GLU A 209 -5.58 -1.46 -6.52
N TYR A 210 -6.46 -0.55 -6.87
CA TYR A 210 -7.75 -0.81 -7.43
C TYR A 210 -7.89 -0.01 -8.71
N PHE A 211 -8.67 -0.51 -9.63
CA PHE A 211 -9.00 0.23 -10.83
C PHE A 211 -9.92 1.40 -10.48
N CYS A 212 -9.37 2.59 -10.51
CA CYS A 212 -10.11 3.82 -10.36
C CYS A 212 -9.78 4.77 -11.51
N GLY A 213 -10.76 5.06 -12.33
CA GLY A 213 -10.55 5.90 -13.49
C GLY A 213 -10.49 7.38 -13.13
N HIS A 214 -9.31 7.94 -12.97
CA HIS A 214 -9.10 9.38 -13.04
C HIS A 214 -8.78 9.76 -14.48
N TYR A 215 -9.72 10.38 -15.17
CA TYR A 215 -9.55 10.81 -16.57
C TYR A 215 -8.42 11.84 -16.72
N ASP A 216 -8.16 12.63 -15.71
CA ASP A 216 -7.12 13.66 -15.69
C ASP A 216 -5.69 13.10 -15.73
N GLN A 217 -5.52 11.85 -15.36
CA GLN A 217 -4.22 11.20 -15.30
C GLN A 217 -3.96 10.21 -16.43
N MET A 218 -4.76 10.22 -17.49
CA MET A 218 -4.66 9.29 -18.63
C MET A 218 -4.71 7.82 -18.22
N GLN A 219 -5.47 7.52 -17.19
CA GLN A 219 -5.56 6.18 -16.63
C GLN A 219 -6.31 5.23 -17.53
N ASN A 220 -6.02 3.96 -17.35
CA ASN A 220 -6.73 2.89 -17.98
C ASN A 220 -8.15 2.77 -17.40
N PHE A 221 -9.18 3.16 -18.17
CA PHE A 221 -10.59 3.02 -17.79
C PHE A 221 -11.12 1.59 -17.99
N THR A 222 -10.26 0.60 -18.14
CA THR A 222 -10.71 -0.80 -18.17
C THR A 222 -11.04 -1.24 -16.73
N GLU A 223 -11.96 -2.17 -16.58
CA GLU A 223 -12.24 -2.80 -15.28
C GLU A 223 -11.17 -3.84 -14.89
N GLN A 224 -10.01 -3.82 -15.52
CA GLN A 224 -8.90 -4.71 -15.23
C GLN A 224 -8.05 -4.14 -14.10
N ILE A 225 -7.75 -4.97 -13.11
CA ILE A 225 -6.85 -4.59 -12.02
C ILE A 225 -5.43 -4.50 -12.56
N PRO A 226 -4.74 -3.36 -12.41
CA PRO A 226 -3.40 -3.17 -13.00
C PRO A 226 -2.39 -4.24 -12.60
N SER A 227 -2.43 -4.71 -11.35
CA SER A 227 -1.54 -5.75 -10.87
C SER A 227 -1.80 -7.16 -11.43
N ALA A 228 -2.90 -7.37 -12.14
CA ALA A 228 -3.19 -8.62 -12.85
C ALA A 228 -2.56 -8.66 -14.26
N ILE A 229 -2.26 -7.51 -14.84
CA ILE A 229 -1.72 -7.40 -16.21
C ILE A 229 -0.43 -8.21 -16.44
N PRO A 230 0.54 -8.26 -15.50
CA PRO A 230 1.75 -9.07 -15.70
C PRO A 230 1.49 -10.57 -15.89
N PHE A 231 0.33 -11.07 -15.46
CA PHE A 231 -0.05 -12.47 -15.70
C PHE A 231 -0.57 -12.74 -17.13
N GLU A 232 -0.86 -11.68 -17.88
CA GLU A 232 -1.38 -11.79 -19.25
C GLU A 232 -0.31 -11.67 -20.32
N TYR A 233 0.84 -11.04 -20.00
CA TYR A 233 1.88 -10.72 -20.98
C TYR A 233 3.25 -11.22 -20.55
N ASP A 234 3.85 -12.11 -21.34
CA ASP A 234 5.18 -12.69 -21.09
C ASP A 234 6.32 -11.65 -21.05
N TYR A 235 6.09 -10.48 -21.62
CA TYR A 235 7.05 -9.37 -21.60
C TYR A 235 6.93 -8.47 -20.36
N CYS A 236 5.91 -8.66 -19.52
CA CYS A 236 5.75 -7.96 -18.25
C CYS A 236 6.30 -8.82 -17.12
N ILE A 237 7.30 -8.31 -16.40
CA ILE A 237 7.98 -9.07 -15.34
C ILE A 237 7.41 -8.87 -13.94
N GLY A 238 6.43 -8.01 -13.80
CA GLY A 238 5.75 -7.75 -12.52
C GLY A 238 5.23 -6.32 -12.40
N SER A 239 4.72 -6.04 -11.20
CA SER A 239 4.22 -4.72 -10.84
C SER A 239 4.43 -4.44 -9.35
N PHE A 240 4.63 -3.18 -9.01
CA PHE A 240 4.68 -2.68 -7.65
C PHE A 240 3.48 -1.78 -7.39
N ILE A 241 2.71 -2.11 -6.37
CA ILE A 241 1.55 -1.32 -5.95
C ILE A 241 2.03 -0.03 -5.28
N TRP A 242 1.41 1.09 -5.63
CA TRP A 242 1.55 2.31 -4.87
C TRP A 242 0.32 2.53 -3.99
N THR A 243 0.35 2.08 -2.69
CA THR A 243 1.56 1.59 -2.03
C THR A 243 1.21 0.52 -0.99
N GLY A 244 2.22 -0.12 -0.39
CA GLY A 244 2.01 -1.19 0.59
C GLY A 244 1.46 -0.71 1.93
N TYR A 245 1.91 0.45 2.42
CA TYR A 245 1.53 1.06 3.70
C TYR A 245 1.22 2.53 3.54
N ASP A 246 0.22 3.03 4.27
CA ASP A 246 0.06 4.46 4.48
C ASP A 246 1.33 5.07 5.07
N TYR A 247 1.68 6.28 4.67
CA TYR A 247 2.89 6.95 5.13
C TYR A 247 2.67 8.45 5.33
N LEU A 248 3.48 9.05 6.21
CA LEU A 248 3.45 10.48 6.49
C LEU A 248 4.14 11.27 5.37
N GLY A 249 3.58 12.41 5.04
CA GLY A 249 4.02 13.23 3.91
C GLY A 249 3.19 13.01 2.65
N GLU A 250 3.43 13.79 1.62
CA GLU A 250 2.65 13.80 0.36
C GLU A 250 1.13 13.89 0.55
N SER A 251 0.69 14.58 1.60
CA SER A 251 -0.73 14.74 1.85
C SER A 251 -1.38 15.62 0.80
N MET A 252 -2.64 15.30 0.44
CA MET A 252 -3.46 16.13 -0.46
C MET A 252 -4.05 17.36 0.23
N GLY A 253 -3.64 17.62 1.46
CA GLY A 253 -4.06 18.77 2.25
C GLY A 253 -4.65 18.42 3.61
N TYR A 254 -4.75 19.44 4.48
CA TYR A 254 -5.33 19.28 5.82
C TYR A 254 -6.78 18.78 5.74
N PRO A 255 -7.22 17.84 6.61
CA PRO A 255 -6.53 17.33 7.80
C PRO A 255 -5.57 16.16 7.56
N ALA A 256 -5.47 15.62 6.34
CA ALA A 256 -4.56 14.52 6.06
C ALA A 256 -3.10 14.96 6.27
N LYS A 257 -2.34 14.17 7.03
CA LYS A 257 -0.92 14.40 7.32
C LYS A 257 0.01 13.49 6.52
N GLY A 258 -0.56 12.66 5.67
CA GLY A 258 0.19 11.72 4.85
C GLY A 258 -0.63 11.17 3.69
N TRP A 259 -0.05 10.20 3.02
CA TRP A 259 -0.69 9.43 1.96
C TRP A 259 -1.58 8.33 2.57
N SER A 260 -2.85 8.29 2.18
CA SER A 260 -3.78 7.21 2.52
C SER A 260 -4.19 6.42 1.27
N GLY A 261 -4.89 5.31 1.44
CA GLY A 261 -5.32 4.46 0.34
C GLY A 261 -4.35 3.31 0.04
N ALA A 262 -3.30 3.11 0.84
CA ALA A 262 -2.43 1.94 0.73
C ALA A 262 -3.15 0.63 1.13
N LEU A 263 -2.53 -0.52 0.88
CA LEU A 263 -3.08 -1.82 1.27
C LEU A 263 -3.26 -1.96 2.78
N ILE A 264 -2.36 -1.34 3.55
CA ILE A 264 -2.28 -1.48 5.01
C ILE A 264 -2.15 -0.08 5.63
N ARG A 265 -2.92 0.18 6.66
CA ARG A 265 -2.85 1.43 7.44
C ARG A 265 -1.58 1.48 8.30
N THR A 266 -1.25 2.65 8.84
CA THR A 266 -0.06 2.86 9.69
C THR A 266 -0.01 1.92 10.89
N ASN A 267 -1.15 1.51 11.40
CA ASN A 267 -1.33 0.62 12.55
C ASN A 267 -1.46 -0.87 12.21
N ASN A 268 -1.08 -1.29 11.00
CA ASN A 268 -1.17 -2.66 10.47
C ASN A 268 -2.59 -3.16 10.13
N GLU A 269 -3.61 -2.31 10.15
CA GLU A 269 -4.94 -2.68 9.69
C GLU A 269 -4.98 -2.82 8.16
N TYR A 270 -5.47 -3.96 7.68
CA TYR A 270 -5.66 -4.19 6.24
C TYR A 270 -6.89 -3.45 5.73
N ARG A 271 -6.78 -2.84 4.55
CA ARG A 271 -7.96 -2.45 3.79
C ARG A 271 -8.52 -3.65 3.01
N PRO A 272 -9.82 -3.67 2.74
CA PRO A 272 -10.42 -4.75 1.93
C PRO A 272 -9.75 -4.97 0.56
N VAL A 273 -9.22 -3.92 -0.04
CA VAL A 273 -8.45 -3.99 -1.30
C VAL A 273 -7.21 -4.89 -1.18
N ALA A 274 -6.60 -4.99 -0.01
CA ALA A 274 -5.48 -5.89 0.23
C ALA A 274 -5.87 -7.37 0.05
N TYR A 275 -7.08 -7.75 0.45
CA TYR A 275 -7.59 -9.10 0.25
C TYR A 275 -7.98 -9.37 -1.21
N MET A 276 -8.42 -8.34 -1.92
CA MET A 276 -8.63 -8.41 -3.36
C MET A 276 -7.31 -8.74 -4.09
N LEU A 277 -6.23 -8.03 -3.78
CA LEU A 277 -4.93 -8.32 -4.36
C LEU A 277 -4.37 -9.66 -3.88
N LYS A 278 -4.60 -10.03 -2.63
CA LYS A 278 -4.25 -11.37 -2.11
C LYS A 278 -4.92 -12.47 -2.94
N SER A 279 -6.17 -12.30 -3.35
CA SER A 279 -6.85 -13.30 -4.20
C SER A 279 -6.24 -13.44 -5.60
N ILE A 280 -5.50 -12.43 -6.07
CA ILE A 280 -4.78 -12.48 -7.35
C ILE A 280 -3.39 -13.09 -7.18
N TRP A 281 -2.70 -12.79 -6.07
CA TRP A 281 -1.29 -13.13 -5.88
C TRP A 281 -1.04 -14.44 -5.14
N SER A 282 -2.03 -14.90 -4.34
CA SER A 282 -1.88 -16.09 -3.51
C SER A 282 -2.27 -17.36 -4.25
N GLU A 283 -1.46 -18.41 -4.08
CA GLU A 283 -1.82 -19.78 -4.48
C GLU A 283 -2.71 -20.47 -3.43
N GLU A 284 -2.73 -19.96 -2.19
CA GLU A 284 -3.62 -20.44 -1.14
C GLU A 284 -5.06 -19.99 -1.39
N PRO A 285 -6.06 -20.80 -1.00
CA PRO A 285 -7.46 -20.40 -1.12
C PRO A 285 -7.77 -19.13 -0.36
N VAL A 286 -8.39 -18.19 -1.04
CA VAL A 286 -8.83 -16.90 -0.48
C VAL A 286 -10.31 -16.70 -0.76
N VAL A 287 -11.06 -16.32 0.26
CA VAL A 287 -12.39 -15.71 0.15
C VAL A 287 -12.51 -14.60 1.17
N HIS A 288 -12.92 -13.40 0.75
CA HIS A 288 -13.09 -12.25 1.62
C HIS A 288 -14.32 -11.46 1.21
N PHE A 289 -15.20 -11.15 2.16
CA PHE A 289 -16.39 -10.33 1.96
C PHE A 289 -16.19 -8.97 2.57
N SER A 290 -16.51 -7.94 1.83
CA SER A 290 -16.55 -6.56 2.28
C SER A 290 -17.75 -5.82 1.73
N VAL A 291 -18.13 -4.73 2.35
CA VAL A 291 -19.25 -3.88 1.94
C VAL A 291 -18.75 -2.52 1.48
N MET A 292 -19.45 -1.91 0.52
CA MET A 292 -19.23 -0.51 0.19
C MET A 292 -20.06 0.34 1.15
N ASP A 293 -19.40 1.08 2.02
CA ASP A 293 -20.05 1.91 3.04
C ASP A 293 -19.85 3.40 2.76
N TYR A 294 -20.76 3.98 2.02
CA TYR A 294 -20.75 5.41 1.69
C TYR A 294 -20.84 6.34 2.92
N SER A 295 -21.18 5.85 4.10
CA SER A 295 -21.18 6.66 5.32
C SER A 295 -19.80 6.88 5.91
N LEU A 296 -18.78 6.22 5.37
CA LEU A 296 -17.37 6.43 5.71
C LEU A 296 -16.71 7.46 4.77
N ASP A 297 -17.41 7.88 3.72
CA ASP A 297 -16.97 8.96 2.84
C ASP A 297 -17.17 10.29 3.56
N ASP A 298 -16.15 10.75 4.23
CA ASP A 298 -16.16 12.05 4.90
C ASP A 298 -15.88 13.14 3.84
N GLU A 299 -16.85 14.04 3.64
CA GLU A 299 -16.74 15.14 2.67
C GLU A 299 -15.46 15.95 2.94
N GLY A 300 -14.41 15.72 2.18
CA GLY A 300 -13.15 16.45 2.26
C GLY A 300 -11.93 15.59 2.64
N VAL A 301 -12.12 14.34 3.02
CA VAL A 301 -11.03 13.39 3.28
C VAL A 301 -11.21 12.21 2.35
N LYS A 302 -10.81 12.35 1.10
CA LYS A 302 -10.79 11.23 0.17
C LYS A 302 -9.55 10.39 0.41
N GLU A 303 -9.74 9.09 0.44
CA GLU A 303 -8.62 8.18 0.24
C GLU A 303 -8.02 8.46 -1.15
N HIS A 304 -6.71 8.38 -1.26
CA HIS A 304 -6.05 8.62 -2.53
C HIS A 304 -6.58 7.69 -3.62
N TRP A 305 -6.59 8.17 -4.83
CA TRP A 305 -7.00 7.45 -6.02
C TRP A 305 -8.49 7.07 -6.08
N ASP A 306 -9.35 7.73 -5.29
CA ASP A 306 -10.81 7.50 -5.28
C ASP A 306 -11.20 6.02 -5.26
N SER A 307 -10.42 5.18 -4.57
CA SER A 307 -10.77 3.78 -4.38
C SER A 307 -12.14 3.68 -3.72
N PRO A 308 -12.99 2.75 -4.14
CA PRO A 308 -14.27 2.55 -3.49
C PRO A 308 -14.09 2.29 -1.99
N ILE A 309 -14.94 2.89 -1.16
CA ILE A 309 -14.86 2.76 0.29
C ILE A 309 -15.43 1.41 0.71
N TYR A 310 -14.59 0.39 0.67
CA TYR A 310 -14.91 -0.92 1.20
C TYR A 310 -14.57 -1.01 2.68
N ALA A 311 -15.39 -1.74 3.44
CA ALA A 311 -15.22 -1.96 4.87
C ALA A 311 -15.59 -3.39 5.28
N ASP A 312 -14.93 -3.89 6.31
CA ASP A 312 -15.09 -5.25 6.81
C ASP A 312 -16.07 -5.28 8.00
N HIS A 313 -17.32 -4.90 7.75
CA HIS A 313 -18.38 -4.95 8.74
C HIS A 313 -19.74 -5.27 8.12
N TRP A 314 -20.67 -5.71 8.96
CA TRP A 314 -22.08 -5.87 8.61
C TRP A 314 -22.95 -5.15 9.63
N HIS A 315 -22.80 -3.81 9.76
CA HIS A 315 -23.47 -2.99 10.77
C HIS A 315 -24.06 -1.71 10.16
N PHE A 316 -25.31 -1.78 9.74
CA PHE A 316 -26.06 -0.67 9.12
C PHE A 316 -27.42 -0.45 9.78
N PRO A 317 -27.49 -0.15 11.08
CA PRO A 317 -28.77 -0.05 11.82
C PRO A 317 -29.70 1.00 11.25
N GLN A 318 -29.17 2.03 10.59
CA GLN A 318 -29.93 3.11 9.94
C GLN A 318 -30.58 2.69 8.62
N PHE A 319 -30.15 1.60 7.99
CA PHE A 319 -30.55 1.21 6.63
C PHE A 319 -31.44 -0.03 6.57
N ARG A 320 -32.36 -0.19 7.50
CA ARG A 320 -33.30 -1.35 7.51
C ARG A 320 -34.00 -1.53 6.15
N LYS A 321 -33.96 -2.73 5.60
CA LYS A 321 -34.52 -3.12 4.30
C LYS A 321 -33.86 -2.45 3.09
N THR A 322 -32.67 -1.89 3.25
CA THR A 322 -31.88 -1.31 2.16
C THR A 322 -30.97 -2.38 1.56
N LEU A 323 -30.67 -2.27 0.29
CA LEU A 323 -29.66 -3.09 -0.38
C LEU A 323 -28.28 -2.48 -0.13
N ILE A 324 -27.39 -3.27 0.44
CA ILE A 324 -26.00 -2.89 0.67
C ILE A 324 -25.13 -3.47 -0.44
N PRO A 325 -24.37 -2.65 -1.17
CA PRO A 325 -23.43 -3.15 -2.15
C PRO A 325 -22.29 -3.88 -1.45
N TYR A 326 -21.85 -5.01 -2.03
CA TYR A 326 -20.75 -5.81 -1.50
C TYR A 326 -19.76 -6.18 -2.58
N MET A 327 -18.56 -6.54 -2.15
CA MET A 327 -17.53 -7.18 -2.93
C MET A 327 -17.12 -8.49 -2.23
N ILE A 328 -16.91 -9.55 -3.02
CA ILE A 328 -16.23 -10.76 -2.57
C ILE A 328 -15.01 -10.96 -3.45
N ALA A 329 -13.84 -10.96 -2.84
CA ALA A 329 -12.59 -11.31 -3.49
C ALA A 329 -12.32 -12.80 -3.28
N SER A 330 -12.00 -13.54 -4.35
CA SER A 330 -11.73 -14.98 -4.25
C SER A 330 -10.93 -15.51 -5.43
N ASN A 331 -10.06 -16.47 -5.15
CA ASN A 331 -9.38 -17.32 -6.14
C ASN A 331 -9.89 -18.77 -6.12
N CYS A 332 -11.02 -19.03 -5.47
CA CYS A 332 -11.65 -20.34 -5.41
C CYS A 332 -12.42 -20.66 -6.69
N ASP A 333 -12.67 -21.96 -6.98
CA ASP A 333 -13.45 -22.39 -8.14
C ASP A 333 -14.92 -21.97 -8.04
N GLU A 334 -15.44 -21.98 -6.81
CA GLU A 334 -16.83 -21.65 -6.49
C GLU A 334 -16.92 -20.96 -5.12
N VAL A 335 -17.85 -20.03 -5.00
CA VAL A 335 -18.12 -19.31 -3.75
C VAL A 335 -19.60 -19.37 -3.42
N HIS A 336 -19.92 -19.64 -2.16
CA HIS A 336 -21.29 -19.58 -1.66
C HIS A 336 -21.45 -18.43 -0.67
N LEU A 337 -22.52 -17.64 -0.83
CA LEU A 337 -22.88 -16.51 0.02
C LEU A 337 -24.12 -16.86 0.84
N PHE A 338 -24.04 -16.63 2.16
CA PHE A 338 -25.16 -16.84 3.08
C PHE A 338 -25.39 -15.57 3.91
N LEU A 339 -26.65 -15.25 4.15
CA LEU A 339 -27.07 -14.28 5.16
C LEU A 339 -28.01 -15.00 6.13
N ASN A 340 -27.62 -15.05 7.40
CA ASN A 340 -28.35 -15.79 8.46
C ASN A 340 -28.69 -17.24 8.06
N GLY A 341 -27.73 -17.92 7.42
CA GLY A 341 -27.86 -19.31 6.97
C GLY A 341 -28.69 -19.47 5.68
N LYS A 342 -29.31 -18.44 5.16
CA LYS A 342 -30.00 -18.47 3.87
C LYS A 342 -29.03 -18.20 2.75
N GLN A 343 -28.91 -19.13 1.81
CA GLN A 343 -28.05 -18.98 0.64
C GLN A 343 -28.62 -17.96 -0.36
N PHE A 344 -27.73 -17.14 -0.93
CA PHE A 344 -28.00 -16.24 -2.04
C PHE A 344 -27.23 -16.73 -3.27
N PHE A 345 -27.87 -16.60 -4.43
CA PHE A 345 -27.21 -16.91 -5.68
C PHE A 345 -26.21 -15.82 -6.04
N ILE A 346 -24.98 -16.23 -6.37
CA ILE A 346 -23.92 -15.37 -6.87
C ILE A 346 -23.20 -16.09 -8.02
N PRO A 347 -22.57 -15.36 -8.96
CA PRO A 347 -21.78 -15.98 -10.02
C PRO A 347 -20.52 -16.65 -9.45
N ARG A 348 -19.88 -17.50 -10.25
CA ARG A 348 -18.55 -18.05 -9.93
C ARG A 348 -17.48 -16.97 -10.14
N PRO A 349 -16.36 -17.00 -9.40
CA PRO A 349 -15.24 -16.08 -9.64
C PRO A 349 -14.78 -16.06 -11.11
N SER A 350 -14.72 -17.22 -11.76
CA SER A 350 -14.34 -17.34 -13.18
C SER A 350 -15.30 -16.69 -14.18
N GLU A 351 -16.53 -16.40 -13.76
CA GLU A 351 -17.55 -15.70 -14.54
C GLU A 351 -17.50 -14.18 -14.30
N CYS A 352 -16.69 -13.74 -13.36
CA CYS A 352 -16.52 -12.35 -12.96
C CYS A 352 -15.19 -11.80 -13.45
N LYS A 353 -15.14 -10.51 -13.71
CA LYS A 353 -13.91 -9.83 -14.10
C LYS A 353 -12.95 -9.82 -12.90
N ASN A 354 -11.70 -10.16 -13.14
CA ASN A 354 -10.65 -10.29 -12.12
C ASN A 354 -10.98 -11.26 -10.95
N GLY A 355 -11.96 -12.16 -11.11
CA GLY A 355 -12.41 -13.03 -10.04
C GLY A 355 -13.21 -12.35 -8.91
N ILE A 356 -13.58 -11.07 -9.10
CA ILE A 356 -14.25 -10.28 -8.06
C ILE A 356 -15.77 -10.34 -8.27
N ILE A 357 -16.46 -10.84 -7.26
CA ILE A 357 -17.92 -10.92 -7.27
C ILE A 357 -18.47 -9.67 -6.60
N THR A 358 -19.29 -8.91 -7.33
CA THR A 358 -20.00 -7.75 -6.77
C THR A 358 -21.51 -7.97 -6.82
N GLY A 359 -22.23 -7.33 -5.92
CA GLY A 359 -23.68 -7.45 -5.88
C GLY A 359 -24.29 -6.61 -4.76
N PHE A 360 -25.57 -6.90 -4.48
CA PHE A 360 -26.34 -6.23 -3.44
C PHE A 360 -26.97 -7.25 -2.51
N LEU A 361 -26.84 -7.02 -1.20
CA LEU A 361 -27.43 -7.86 -0.17
C LEU A 361 -28.41 -7.04 0.67
N PRO A 362 -29.66 -7.52 0.89
CA PRO A 362 -30.62 -6.80 1.73
C PRO A 362 -30.15 -6.81 3.18
N TRP A 363 -29.96 -5.62 3.75
CA TRP A 363 -29.48 -5.54 5.12
C TRP A 363 -30.50 -6.03 6.13
N GLN A 364 -30.08 -6.92 6.95
CA GLN A 364 -30.71 -7.36 8.20
C GLN A 364 -29.61 -7.77 9.18
N PRO A 365 -29.81 -7.56 10.49
CA PRO A 365 -28.80 -7.96 11.47
C PRO A 365 -28.57 -9.48 11.46
N GLY A 366 -27.36 -9.88 11.79
CA GLY A 366 -26.94 -11.26 11.85
C GLY A 366 -25.60 -11.50 11.19
N THR A 367 -25.42 -12.68 10.61
CA THR A 367 -24.14 -13.13 10.05
C THR A 367 -24.20 -13.23 8.54
N VAL A 368 -23.23 -12.61 7.87
CA VAL A 368 -22.89 -12.89 6.47
C VAL A 368 -21.74 -13.89 6.47
N THR A 369 -21.92 -15.00 5.79
CA THR A 369 -20.90 -16.04 5.63
C THR A 369 -20.62 -16.23 4.15
N VAL A 370 -19.34 -16.20 3.77
CA VAL A 370 -18.89 -16.60 2.44
C VAL A 370 -17.97 -17.80 2.56
N VAL A 371 -18.19 -18.80 1.71
CA VAL A 371 -17.46 -20.07 1.71
C VAL A 371 -16.88 -20.31 0.34
N GLY A 372 -15.54 -20.43 0.27
CA GLY A 372 -14.81 -20.76 -0.94
C GLY A 372 -14.57 -22.26 -1.07
N TYR A 373 -14.78 -22.79 -2.27
CA TYR A 373 -14.59 -24.20 -2.60
C TYR A 373 -13.51 -24.36 -3.67
N GLN A 374 -12.65 -25.36 -3.47
CA GLN A 374 -11.71 -25.84 -4.48
C GLN A 374 -11.89 -27.34 -4.70
N ASN A 375 -11.98 -27.75 -5.96
CA ASN A 375 -12.20 -29.16 -6.34
C ASN A 375 -13.42 -29.78 -5.62
N GLY A 376 -14.48 -28.98 -5.43
CA GLY A 376 -15.73 -29.39 -4.78
C GLY A 376 -15.66 -29.58 -3.26
N LYS A 377 -14.59 -29.15 -2.61
CA LYS A 377 -14.42 -29.16 -1.14
C LYS A 377 -14.29 -27.75 -0.60
N GLU A 378 -14.87 -27.51 0.57
CA GLU A 378 -14.64 -26.26 1.31
C GLU A 378 -13.15 -26.09 1.57
N ALA A 379 -12.61 -24.93 1.15
CA ALA A 379 -11.19 -24.63 1.24
C ALA A 379 -10.93 -23.43 2.18
N CYS A 380 -11.82 -22.45 2.19
CA CYS A 380 -11.71 -21.28 3.07
C CYS A 380 -13.08 -20.68 3.36
N ARG A 381 -13.14 -19.84 4.39
CA ARG A 381 -14.36 -19.20 4.86
C ARG A 381 -14.06 -17.81 5.43
N HIS A 382 -14.99 -16.87 5.23
CA HIS A 382 -14.98 -15.58 5.90
C HIS A 382 -16.38 -15.28 6.44
N GLU A 383 -16.44 -14.75 7.67
CA GLU A 383 -17.68 -14.39 8.33
C GLU A 383 -17.63 -12.97 8.86
N VAL A 384 -18.71 -12.23 8.66
CA VAL A 384 -18.89 -10.87 9.17
C VAL A 384 -20.21 -10.82 9.95
N VAL A 385 -20.15 -10.38 11.18
CA VAL A 385 -21.28 -10.41 12.11
C VAL A 385 -21.72 -8.99 12.43
N THR A 386 -23.04 -8.76 12.52
CA THR A 386 -23.57 -7.53 13.12
C THR A 386 -23.32 -7.58 14.62
N PRO A 387 -22.47 -6.71 15.16
CA PRO A 387 -22.17 -6.71 16.59
C PRO A 387 -23.34 -6.17 17.43
N GLY A 388 -23.33 -6.53 18.69
CA GLY A 388 -24.10 -5.83 19.74
C GLY A 388 -23.49 -4.49 20.12
N MET A 389 -23.84 -3.99 21.31
CA MET A 389 -23.16 -2.81 21.87
C MET A 389 -21.74 -3.20 22.28
N ALA A 390 -20.79 -2.28 22.08
CA ALA A 390 -19.44 -2.45 22.60
C ALA A 390 -19.46 -2.49 24.13
N VAL A 391 -18.84 -3.50 24.72
CA VAL A 391 -18.78 -3.70 26.17
C VAL A 391 -17.36 -3.84 26.69
N ALA A 392 -16.39 -4.09 25.81
CA ALA A 392 -14.99 -4.31 26.19
C ALA A 392 -14.03 -3.90 25.07
N LEU A 393 -12.74 -3.80 25.42
CA LEU A 393 -11.62 -3.77 24.50
C LEU A 393 -10.97 -5.15 24.49
N ALA A 394 -10.50 -5.61 23.34
CA ALA A 394 -9.77 -6.85 23.18
C ALA A 394 -8.47 -6.59 22.42
N PHE A 395 -7.32 -7.08 22.91
CA PHE A 395 -6.10 -7.11 22.13
C PHE A 395 -6.19 -8.20 21.06
N ASP A 396 -5.62 -7.95 19.88
CA ASP A 396 -5.57 -8.93 18.78
C ASP A 396 -4.67 -10.14 19.12
N GLN A 397 -3.72 -9.96 20.05
CA GLN A 397 -2.92 -11.05 20.61
C GLN A 397 -3.71 -11.78 21.71
N GLU A 398 -3.38 -13.06 21.95
CA GLU A 398 -3.96 -13.83 23.06
C GLU A 398 -3.81 -13.06 24.39
N CYS A 399 -4.91 -12.75 25.03
CA CYS A 399 -4.94 -12.00 26.28
C CYS A 399 -5.92 -12.59 27.30
N ASP A 400 -5.65 -12.34 28.59
CA ASP A 400 -6.58 -12.63 29.67
C ASP A 400 -7.68 -11.57 29.73
N HIS A 401 -8.90 -11.92 29.35
CA HIS A 401 -10.06 -11.03 29.47
C HIS A 401 -10.61 -11.04 30.88
N LYS A 402 -10.59 -9.92 31.57
CA LYS A 402 -11.37 -9.66 32.78
C LYS A 402 -11.88 -8.23 32.77
N GLU A 403 -13.22 -8.12 32.73
CA GLU A 403 -13.99 -6.89 32.97
C GLU A 403 -13.46 -5.60 32.29
N CYS A 404 -14.04 -5.16 31.18
CA CYS A 404 -13.83 -3.87 30.50
C CYS A 404 -12.36 -3.37 30.33
N VAL A 405 -11.40 -4.09 30.86
CA VAL A 405 -9.95 -3.84 30.78
C VAL A 405 -9.31 -5.04 30.14
N SER A 406 -8.77 -4.86 28.96
CA SER A 406 -7.93 -5.90 28.34
C SER A 406 -6.51 -5.80 28.85
N THR A 407 -5.97 -6.94 29.22
CA THR A 407 -4.58 -7.06 29.67
C THR A 407 -3.87 -8.13 28.88
N VAL A 408 -2.77 -7.75 28.24
CA VAL A 408 -1.86 -8.70 27.62
C VAL A 408 -0.57 -8.79 28.43
N ASN A 409 -0.05 -10.02 28.58
CA ASN A 409 1.18 -10.29 29.30
C ASN A 409 2.27 -10.72 28.32
N LEU A 410 3.34 -9.95 28.27
CA LEU A 410 4.43 -10.11 27.31
C LEU A 410 5.62 -10.83 27.95
N GLY A 411 6.28 -11.68 27.19
CA GLY A 411 7.57 -12.24 27.55
C GLY A 411 8.68 -11.18 27.57
N ILE A 412 9.76 -11.50 28.27
CA ILE A 412 10.95 -10.64 28.31
C ILE A 412 11.76 -10.88 27.04
N PRO A 413 12.06 -9.84 26.25
CA PRO A 413 12.88 -10.01 25.05
C PRO A 413 14.35 -10.21 25.41
N GLU A 414 15.09 -10.92 24.59
CA GLU A 414 16.55 -11.08 24.73
C GLU A 414 17.30 -9.74 24.53
N LYS A 415 16.74 -8.87 23.71
CA LYS A 415 17.26 -7.52 23.43
C LYS A 415 16.12 -6.52 23.54
N LYS A 416 16.47 -5.24 23.76
CA LYS A 416 15.53 -4.14 23.64
C LYS A 416 14.87 -4.15 22.28
N GLN A 417 13.53 -4.12 22.23
CA GLN A 417 12.76 -4.17 20.99
C GLN A 417 11.51 -3.30 21.05
N HIS A 418 10.97 -2.97 19.87
CA HIS A 418 9.66 -2.34 19.74
C HIS A 418 8.61 -3.38 19.39
N LEU A 419 7.39 -3.11 19.84
CA LEU A 419 6.23 -3.95 19.59
C LEU A 419 4.99 -3.07 19.42
N LEU A 420 4.22 -3.30 18.35
CA LEU A 420 2.91 -2.70 18.16
C LEU A 420 1.84 -3.66 18.66
N LEU A 421 0.95 -3.19 19.52
CA LEU A 421 -0.22 -3.93 19.98
C LEU A 421 -1.47 -3.20 19.54
N THR A 422 -2.43 -3.91 18.98
CA THR A 422 -3.73 -3.37 18.57
C THR A 422 -4.83 -3.88 19.47
N VAL A 423 -5.75 -2.99 19.86
CA VAL A 423 -6.99 -3.31 20.57
C VAL A 423 -8.20 -3.00 19.70
N ARG A 424 -9.27 -3.78 19.89
CA ARG A 424 -10.55 -3.58 19.24
C ARG A 424 -11.66 -3.45 20.28
N ALA A 425 -12.60 -2.56 19.99
CA ALA A 425 -13.89 -2.56 20.69
C ALA A 425 -14.67 -3.81 20.29
N VAL A 426 -15.16 -4.55 21.28
CA VAL A 426 -15.91 -5.78 21.05
C VAL A 426 -17.20 -5.81 21.84
N ASP A 427 -18.20 -6.52 21.32
CA ASP A 427 -19.45 -6.80 22.02
C ASP A 427 -19.31 -7.97 23.04
N GLU A 428 -20.40 -8.36 23.71
CA GLU A 428 -20.43 -9.43 24.70
C GLU A 428 -20.02 -10.81 24.13
N ASN A 429 -20.08 -10.98 22.81
CA ASN A 429 -19.73 -12.23 22.11
C ASN A 429 -18.31 -12.16 21.50
N GLY A 430 -17.59 -11.05 21.69
CA GLY A 430 -16.27 -10.84 21.10
C GLY A 430 -16.27 -10.37 19.63
N ASN A 431 -17.43 -9.99 19.10
CA ASN A 431 -17.52 -9.46 17.73
C ASN A 431 -17.02 -8.01 17.68
N SER A 432 -16.22 -7.69 16.67
CA SER A 432 -15.66 -6.35 16.48
C SER A 432 -16.74 -5.31 16.22
N CYS A 433 -16.70 -4.20 16.97
CA CYS A 433 -17.60 -3.06 16.87
C CYS A 433 -16.96 -1.97 15.99
N PHE A 434 -16.93 -2.18 14.69
CA PHE A 434 -16.27 -1.32 13.71
C PHE A 434 -16.62 0.19 13.81
N ARG A 435 -17.83 0.54 14.24
CA ARG A 435 -18.29 1.94 14.31
C ARG A 435 -17.98 2.64 15.63
N GLU A 436 -17.31 1.97 16.56
CA GLU A 436 -16.90 2.59 17.81
C GLU A 436 -15.76 3.57 17.60
N SER A 437 -15.89 4.76 18.23
CA SER A 437 -14.95 5.87 18.14
C SER A 437 -14.56 6.44 19.52
N GLY A 438 -14.87 5.72 20.60
CA GLY A 438 -14.52 6.13 21.96
C GLY A 438 -13.00 6.29 22.14
N LYS A 439 -12.60 7.07 23.17
CA LYS A 439 -11.19 7.27 23.49
C LYS A 439 -10.66 6.11 24.32
N VAL A 440 -9.57 5.52 23.89
CA VAL A 440 -8.85 4.44 24.58
C VAL A 440 -7.64 5.01 25.30
N HIS A 441 -7.43 4.59 26.54
CA HIS A 441 -6.23 4.87 27.32
C HIS A 441 -5.40 3.61 27.47
N PHE A 442 -4.11 3.74 27.33
CA PHE A 442 -3.15 2.65 27.52
C PHE A 442 -2.29 2.88 28.76
N ALA A 443 -2.03 1.82 29.50
CA ALA A 443 -1.09 1.81 30.60
C ALA A 443 -0.17 0.59 30.50
N VAL A 444 1.09 0.72 30.93
CA VAL A 444 2.06 -0.36 30.92
C VAL A 444 2.71 -0.49 32.28
N GLU A 445 2.85 -1.73 32.76
CA GLU A 445 3.55 -2.09 33.97
C GLU A 445 4.73 -3.00 33.66
N GLY A 446 5.83 -2.85 34.39
CA GLY A 446 7.01 -3.68 34.22
C GLY A 446 8.11 -3.03 33.37
N ALA A 447 8.92 -3.86 32.71
CA ALA A 447 10.11 -3.41 31.99
C ALA A 447 9.80 -2.94 30.55
N ALA A 448 8.88 -1.99 30.41
CA ALA A 448 8.50 -1.39 29.14
C ALA A 448 8.08 0.07 29.31
N LYS A 449 7.98 0.79 28.19
CA LYS A 449 7.34 2.11 28.14
C LYS A 449 6.50 2.25 26.86
N ILE A 450 5.48 3.10 26.92
CA ILE A 450 4.74 3.54 25.75
C ILE A 450 5.63 4.54 24.99
N VAL A 451 5.81 4.29 23.69
CA VAL A 451 6.52 5.19 22.77
C VAL A 451 5.55 6.11 22.06
N GLY A 452 4.35 5.58 21.75
CA GLY A 452 3.31 6.33 21.12
C GLY A 452 2.05 5.50 20.89
N VAL A 453 1.03 6.15 20.35
CA VAL A 453 -0.26 5.57 19.99
C VAL A 453 -0.58 5.87 18.53
N ASP A 454 -1.38 5.01 17.91
CA ASP A 454 -1.85 5.18 16.52
C ASP A 454 -3.21 4.52 16.38
N ASN A 455 -4.06 5.04 15.51
CA ASN A 455 -5.35 4.40 15.20
C ASN A 455 -5.53 4.10 13.71
N GLY A 456 -4.50 4.38 12.90
CA GLY A 456 -4.55 4.17 11.45
C GLY A 456 -5.32 5.24 10.68
N ASP A 457 -5.83 6.26 11.35
CA ASP A 457 -6.45 7.42 10.70
C ASP A 457 -5.39 8.47 10.35
N ILE A 458 -5.06 8.56 9.07
CA ILE A 458 -4.08 9.52 8.57
C ILE A 458 -4.54 10.98 8.70
N CYS A 459 -5.84 11.19 8.95
CA CYS A 459 -6.44 12.51 9.13
C CYS A 459 -6.60 12.90 10.60
N SER A 460 -6.34 11.98 11.52
CA SER A 460 -6.31 12.29 12.95
C SER A 460 -5.15 13.22 13.27
N ASN A 461 -5.46 14.32 13.97
CA ASN A 461 -4.46 15.28 14.46
C ASN A 461 -4.11 15.04 15.94
N GLU A 462 -4.49 13.90 16.51
CA GLU A 462 -4.09 13.53 17.86
C GLU A 462 -2.57 13.30 17.92
N PRO A 463 -1.91 13.74 19.03
CA PRO A 463 -0.47 13.54 19.17
C PRO A 463 -0.10 12.06 19.29
N TYR A 464 0.89 11.63 18.52
CA TYR A 464 1.41 10.26 18.62
C TYR A 464 2.07 9.95 19.97
N GLN A 465 2.73 10.95 20.60
CA GLN A 465 3.49 10.76 21.86
C GLN A 465 2.59 10.88 23.11
N GLU A 466 1.41 10.30 23.04
CA GLU A 466 0.46 10.21 24.14
C GLU A 466 0.28 8.76 24.57
N ASN A 467 -0.54 8.54 25.58
CA ASN A 467 -0.97 7.22 26.02
C ASN A 467 -2.45 6.95 25.77
N SER A 468 -3.08 7.78 24.95
CA SER A 468 -4.50 7.65 24.61
C SER A 468 -4.77 8.16 23.19
N VAL A 469 -5.73 7.55 22.53
CA VAL A 469 -6.16 7.89 21.18
C VAL A 469 -7.61 7.44 20.98
N HIS A 470 -8.35 8.11 20.10
CA HIS A 470 -9.70 7.64 19.73
C HIS A 470 -9.60 6.38 18.85
N LEU A 471 -10.58 5.50 19.01
CA LEU A 471 -10.79 4.39 18.09
C LEU A 471 -11.11 4.91 16.70
N TYR A 472 -10.52 4.29 15.69
CA TYR A 472 -10.86 4.47 14.30
C TYR A 472 -11.19 3.10 13.69
N HIS A 473 -12.38 2.98 13.08
CA HIS A 473 -12.93 1.69 12.67
C HIS A 473 -12.94 0.64 13.81
N GLY A 474 -13.22 1.12 15.02
CA GLY A 474 -13.30 0.28 16.22
C GLY A 474 -11.96 -0.19 16.75
N CYS A 475 -10.82 0.28 16.23
CA CYS A 475 -9.50 -0.13 16.70
C CYS A 475 -8.57 1.04 17.05
N ALA A 476 -7.59 0.75 17.89
CA ALA A 476 -6.48 1.63 18.23
C ALA A 476 -5.24 0.80 18.58
N SER A 477 -4.06 1.38 18.42
CA SER A 477 -2.80 0.69 18.65
C SER A 477 -1.88 1.46 19.59
N VAL A 478 -1.04 0.73 20.32
CA VAL A 478 0.01 1.27 21.17
C VAL A 478 1.36 0.70 20.77
N MET A 479 2.33 1.58 20.59
CA MET A 479 3.72 1.21 20.32
C MET A 479 4.48 1.17 21.65
N LEU A 480 5.09 0.04 21.95
CA LEU A 480 5.86 -0.20 23.15
C LEU A 480 7.35 -0.33 22.85
N GLU A 481 8.17 0.15 23.76
CA GLU A 481 9.58 -0.20 23.85
C GLU A 481 9.76 -1.16 25.04
N LEU A 482 10.14 -2.40 24.76
CA LEU A 482 10.39 -3.44 25.76
C LEU A 482 11.86 -3.49 26.12
N TYR A 483 12.16 -3.61 27.42
CA TYR A 483 13.53 -3.73 27.94
C TYR A 483 13.86 -5.17 28.29
N CYS A 484 15.10 -5.59 28.07
CA CYS A 484 15.61 -6.91 28.46
C CYS A 484 15.95 -6.96 29.97
N LYS A 485 14.93 -6.75 30.82
CA LYS A 485 15.05 -6.80 32.27
C LYS A 485 14.17 -7.90 32.84
N PRO A 486 14.60 -8.63 33.90
CA PRO A 486 13.73 -9.61 34.54
C PRO A 486 12.42 -8.99 35.01
N GLY A 487 11.32 -9.64 34.80
CA GLY A 487 9.99 -9.21 35.20
C GLY A 487 8.93 -9.53 34.16
N ARG A 488 7.68 -9.31 34.54
CA ARG A 488 6.52 -9.40 33.65
C ARG A 488 6.21 -8.02 33.12
N VAL A 489 5.84 -7.91 31.86
CA VAL A 489 5.28 -6.69 31.29
C VAL A 489 3.79 -6.92 31.10
N SER A 490 2.97 -6.04 31.69
CA SER A 490 1.52 -6.04 31.52
C SER A 490 1.10 -4.76 30.82
N VAL A 491 0.27 -4.88 29.80
CA VAL A 491 -0.29 -3.75 29.03
C VAL A 491 -1.79 -3.75 29.23
N HIS A 492 -2.33 -2.61 29.57
CA HIS A 492 -3.75 -2.41 29.85
C HIS A 492 -4.33 -1.39 28.87
N ALA A 493 -5.54 -1.67 28.36
CA ALA A 493 -6.35 -0.76 27.55
C ALA A 493 -7.73 -0.59 28.22
N PHE A 494 -8.22 0.65 28.37
CA PHE A 494 -9.47 0.97 29.06
C PHE A 494 -10.11 2.27 28.57
#